data_6b91f241b17b3edbc7baeb5268c3aa5f
#
_entry.id   6b91f241b17b3edbc7baeb5268c3aa5f
#
_cell.length_a   1.000
_cell.length_b   1.000
_cell.length_c   1.000
_cell.angle_alpha   90.00
_cell.angle_beta   90.00
_cell.angle_gamma   90.00
#
_symmetry.space_group_name_H-M   'P 1'
#
loop_
_entity.id
_entity.type
_entity.pdbx_description
1 polymer ?
#
loop_
_entity_poly.entity_id
_entity_poly.type
_entity_poly.pdbx_seq_one_letter_code
_entity_poly.pdbx_strand_id
1 'polypeptide(L)'
;MGIEDILMYDESLFQDINAFDPDYMPPNYNFRDTQMEAMAMSIRPAMKGGKPSNAVVLGSPATGKTTAIRKVFELVENITEKVVCVYINCQIHTTRFGIFSQIHKKMFGHIPPETGVPFSRIYDKIMQDLQKNEKALVIALDDVNYLFQTNNANKIFYDMLRAYEEYPGVKTSIFAILSDLEFKYAFDKNVNTVFIPQEITFPLYSYSEIEDILRDRAKAGFFPNVLPDDILEQIAMYTFENGDLRTGINLLKSCGNIAEADASREITREHFDKAVDSLISINISETINSLDESEMSLLKLIADYDGVYTSGELVEIFKEKTGSSASSYNRILGKLEFVRLIDTKYTGKGVKGNSREIILRFNPDDYNI
;
A
#
# COMPACT_ATOMS: atom_id res chain seq x y z
N MET A 1 9.64 37.24 -6.20
CA MET A 1 9.46 36.75 -4.84
C MET A 1 10.74 36.07 -4.39
N GLY A 2 11.34 36.50 -3.29
CA GLY A 2 12.53 35.86 -2.75
C GLY A 2 12.16 34.54 -2.08
N ILE A 3 13.13 33.66 -1.84
CA ILE A 3 12.89 32.39 -1.11
C ILE A 3 12.28 32.64 0.28
N GLU A 4 12.68 33.74 0.93
CA GLU A 4 12.15 34.16 2.21
C GLU A 4 10.66 34.56 2.13
N ASP A 5 10.25 35.25 1.05
CA ASP A 5 8.85 35.62 0.83
C ASP A 5 7.95 34.38 0.66
N ILE A 6 8.46 33.36 -0.03
CA ILE A 6 7.74 32.08 -0.22
C ILE A 6 7.57 31.34 1.10
N LEU A 7 8.60 31.33 1.96
CA LEU A 7 8.59 30.66 3.26
C LEU A 7 7.77 31.41 4.33
N MET A 8 7.54 32.69 4.14
CA MET A 8 6.83 33.60 5.08
C MET A 8 5.41 33.92 4.62
N TYR A 9 4.90 33.28 3.56
CA TYR A 9 3.54 33.53 3.06
C TYR A 9 2.51 32.99 4.04
N ASP A 10 1.81 33.86 4.74
CA ASP A 10 0.88 33.54 5.84
C ASP A 10 -0.53 33.12 5.38
N GLU A 11 -0.88 33.32 4.11
CA GLU A 11 -2.20 32.92 3.57
C GLU A 11 -2.12 31.49 3.01
N SER A 12 -2.66 30.51 3.71
CA SER A 12 -2.76 29.12 3.26
C SER A 12 -4.19 28.76 2.91
N LEU A 13 -4.37 27.92 1.89
CA LEU A 13 -5.63 27.28 1.56
C LEU A 13 -5.93 26.09 2.50
N PHE A 14 -4.90 25.60 3.19
CA PHE A 14 -5.00 24.47 4.09
C PHE A 14 -5.34 24.91 5.52
N GLN A 15 -6.41 24.36 6.06
CA GLN A 15 -6.72 24.41 7.48
C GLN A 15 -5.86 23.40 8.26
N ASP A 16 -5.68 22.20 7.72
CA ASP A 16 -4.76 21.16 8.21
C ASP A 16 -4.22 20.34 7.03
N ILE A 17 -3.02 20.66 6.57
CA ILE A 17 -2.37 19.94 5.46
C ILE A 17 -2.12 18.46 5.78
N ASN A 18 -1.95 18.11 7.08
CA ASN A 18 -1.71 16.71 7.49
C ASN A 18 -2.93 15.82 7.24
N ALA A 19 -4.14 16.41 7.06
CA ALA A 19 -5.33 15.66 6.68
C ALA A 19 -5.15 14.88 5.37
N PHE A 20 -4.19 15.28 4.52
CA PHE A 20 -3.87 14.62 3.26
C PHE A 20 -2.66 13.69 3.34
N ASP A 21 -2.07 13.48 4.51
CA ASP A 21 -0.94 12.59 4.68
C ASP A 21 -1.38 11.11 4.74
N PRO A 22 -0.51 10.17 4.29
CA PRO A 22 -0.83 8.74 4.26
C PRO A 22 -1.10 8.12 5.64
N ASP A 23 -0.53 8.68 6.71
CA ASP A 23 -0.65 8.21 8.09
C ASP A 23 -1.76 8.91 8.88
N TYR A 24 -2.44 9.87 8.28
CA TYR A 24 -3.56 10.55 8.92
C TYR A 24 -4.70 9.59 9.25
N MET A 25 -5.10 9.61 10.51
CA MET A 25 -6.23 8.81 11.01
C MET A 25 -7.49 9.67 11.05
N PRO A 26 -8.45 9.47 10.12
CA PRO A 26 -9.66 10.29 10.09
C PRO A 26 -10.48 10.05 11.36
N PRO A 27 -11.08 11.08 11.98
CA PRO A 27 -11.95 10.90 13.15
C PRO A 27 -13.15 10.01 12.81
N ASN A 28 -13.78 10.23 11.67
CA ASN A 28 -14.82 9.37 11.13
C ASN A 28 -14.20 8.40 10.12
N TYR A 29 -14.46 7.12 10.31
CA TYR A 29 -13.99 6.06 9.41
C TYR A 29 -15.21 5.25 8.94
N ASN A 30 -15.74 5.66 7.80
CA ASN A 30 -16.98 5.13 7.25
C ASN A 30 -16.74 3.96 6.29
N PHE A 31 -17.80 3.22 5.96
CA PHE A 31 -17.86 2.17 4.93
C PHE A 31 -17.06 0.89 5.24
N ARG A 32 -16.57 0.71 6.46
CA ARG A 32 -15.82 -0.48 6.90
C ARG A 32 -16.31 -1.04 8.23
N ASP A 33 -17.51 -0.65 8.67
CA ASP A 33 -18.07 -1.08 9.96
C ASP A 33 -18.13 -2.60 10.08
N THR A 34 -18.63 -3.30 9.06
CA THR A 34 -18.72 -4.76 9.04
C THR A 34 -17.33 -5.42 9.21
N GLN A 35 -16.29 -4.89 8.54
CA GLN A 35 -14.93 -5.40 8.65
C GLN A 35 -14.36 -5.13 10.04
N MET A 36 -14.57 -3.93 10.58
CA MET A 36 -14.14 -3.57 11.93
C MET A 36 -14.88 -4.38 12.99
N GLU A 37 -16.17 -4.63 12.84
CA GLU A 37 -16.94 -5.52 13.71
C GLU A 37 -16.40 -6.95 13.69
N ALA A 38 -16.07 -7.50 12.53
CA ALA A 38 -15.48 -8.83 12.39
C ALA A 38 -14.12 -8.92 13.09
N MET A 39 -13.26 -7.88 12.97
CA MET A 39 -11.99 -7.76 13.71
C MET A 39 -12.22 -7.70 15.22
N ALA A 40 -13.15 -6.86 15.68
CA ALA A 40 -13.49 -6.72 17.08
C ALA A 40 -14.04 -8.02 17.66
N MET A 41 -14.87 -8.75 16.92
CA MET A 41 -15.39 -10.06 17.31
C MET A 41 -14.27 -11.10 17.48
N SER A 42 -13.21 -11.04 16.64
CA SER A 42 -12.04 -11.91 16.76
C SER A 42 -11.21 -11.61 18.02
N ILE A 43 -11.17 -10.34 18.46
CA ILE A 43 -10.43 -9.91 19.67
C ILE A 43 -11.26 -10.11 20.95
N ARG A 44 -12.58 -9.98 20.87
CA ARG A 44 -13.52 -9.99 22.02
C ARG A 44 -13.30 -11.11 23.04
N PRO A 45 -12.96 -12.37 22.65
CA PRO A 45 -12.68 -13.40 23.64
C PRO A 45 -11.56 -13.04 24.60
N ALA A 46 -10.50 -12.33 24.12
CA ALA A 46 -9.36 -11.92 24.93
C ALA A 46 -9.76 -10.92 26.04
N MET A 47 -10.72 -10.05 25.78
CA MET A 47 -11.23 -9.10 26.78
C MET A 47 -11.90 -9.81 27.98
N LYS A 48 -12.39 -11.05 27.78
CA LYS A 48 -13.00 -11.91 28.80
C LYS A 48 -12.05 -12.97 29.33
N GLY A 49 -10.74 -12.85 29.06
CA GLY A 49 -9.72 -13.80 29.47
C GLY A 49 -9.66 -15.08 28.63
N GLY A 50 -10.34 -15.14 27.47
CA GLY A 50 -10.22 -16.20 26.47
C GLY A 50 -9.06 -16.01 25.51
N LYS A 51 -8.88 -16.95 24.57
CA LYS A 51 -7.92 -16.83 23.47
C LYS A 51 -8.57 -16.04 22.33
N PRO A 52 -7.93 -14.97 21.81
CA PRO A 52 -8.41 -14.28 20.60
C PRO A 52 -8.30 -15.18 19.37
N SER A 53 -9.19 -14.98 18.37
CA SER A 53 -9.17 -15.70 17.11
C SER A 53 -8.15 -15.09 16.16
N ASN A 54 -7.55 -15.91 15.30
CA ASN A 54 -6.73 -15.43 14.20
C ASN A 54 -7.60 -14.85 13.08
N ALA A 55 -7.07 -13.91 12.31
CA ALA A 55 -7.74 -13.35 11.15
C ALA A 55 -6.78 -13.22 9.95
N VAL A 56 -7.33 -13.34 8.75
CA VAL A 56 -6.69 -12.92 7.50
C VAL A 56 -7.51 -11.79 6.92
N VAL A 57 -6.86 -10.65 6.73
CA VAL A 57 -7.45 -9.43 6.19
C VAL A 57 -7.01 -9.27 4.75
N LEU A 58 -7.95 -9.42 3.84
CA LEU A 58 -7.72 -9.49 2.40
C LEU A 58 -8.33 -8.29 1.67
N GLY A 59 -7.68 -7.83 0.62
CA GLY A 59 -8.21 -6.80 -0.28
C GLY A 59 -7.09 -6.07 -1.01
N SER A 60 -7.42 -5.46 -2.13
CA SER A 60 -6.49 -4.66 -2.93
C SER A 60 -5.82 -3.55 -2.10
N PRO A 61 -4.68 -2.99 -2.54
CA PRO A 61 -4.12 -1.79 -1.93
C PRO A 61 -5.16 -0.68 -1.80
N ALA A 62 -4.96 0.24 -0.85
CA ALA A 62 -5.82 1.41 -0.61
C ALA A 62 -7.31 1.14 -0.26
N THR A 63 -7.69 -0.10 0.09
CA THR A 63 -9.05 -0.42 0.53
C THR A 63 -9.32 -0.15 2.02
N GLY A 64 -8.35 0.43 2.74
CA GLY A 64 -8.50 0.84 4.14
C GLY A 64 -8.13 -0.20 5.19
N LYS A 65 -7.52 -1.34 4.84
CA LYS A 65 -7.14 -2.42 5.78
C LYS A 65 -6.31 -1.93 6.97
N THR A 66 -5.22 -1.21 6.68
CA THR A 66 -4.29 -0.68 7.68
C THR A 66 -4.97 0.31 8.62
N THR A 67 -5.80 1.19 8.09
CA THR A 67 -6.55 2.18 8.88
C THR A 67 -7.57 1.50 9.79
N ALA A 68 -8.32 0.50 9.28
CA ALA A 68 -9.29 -0.25 10.05
C ALA A 68 -8.66 -0.96 11.26
N ILE A 69 -7.56 -1.69 11.04
CA ILE A 69 -6.92 -2.44 12.13
C ILE A 69 -6.33 -1.51 13.20
N ARG A 70 -5.73 -0.37 12.79
CA ARG A 70 -5.21 0.62 13.74
C ARG A 70 -6.34 1.21 14.58
N LYS A 71 -7.49 1.55 13.97
CA LYS A 71 -8.67 2.03 14.72
C LYS A 71 -9.23 1.00 15.68
N VAL A 72 -9.36 -0.25 15.25
CA VAL A 72 -9.83 -1.33 16.13
C VAL A 72 -8.86 -1.53 17.30
N PHE A 73 -7.55 -1.49 17.06
CA PHE A 73 -6.55 -1.62 18.11
C PHE A 73 -6.60 -0.47 19.11
N GLU A 74 -6.73 0.77 18.62
CA GLU A 74 -6.92 1.96 19.46
C GLU A 74 -8.17 1.82 20.36
N LEU A 75 -9.30 1.42 19.77
CA LEU A 75 -10.55 1.20 20.53
C LEU A 75 -10.40 0.12 21.59
N VAL A 76 -9.74 -1.00 21.28
CA VAL A 76 -9.50 -2.08 22.23
C VAL A 76 -8.62 -1.61 23.39
N GLU A 77 -7.53 -0.90 23.09
CA GLU A 77 -6.60 -0.39 24.12
C GLU A 77 -7.25 0.69 25.02
N ASN A 78 -8.17 1.49 24.48
CA ASN A 78 -8.93 2.46 25.25
C ASN A 78 -9.95 1.80 26.21
N ILE A 79 -10.41 0.57 25.90
CA ILE A 79 -11.40 -0.16 26.71
C ILE A 79 -10.73 -1.05 27.78
N THR A 80 -9.55 -1.63 27.48
CA THR A 80 -8.95 -2.63 28.35
C THR A 80 -7.43 -2.67 28.28
N GLU A 81 -6.80 -2.88 29.43
CA GLU A 81 -5.36 -3.17 29.52
C GLU A 81 -5.02 -4.67 29.42
N LYS A 82 -6.04 -5.54 29.32
CA LYS A 82 -5.87 -7.01 29.26
C LYS A 82 -5.42 -7.50 27.88
N VAL A 83 -5.51 -6.66 26.87
CA VAL A 83 -5.13 -7.00 25.49
C VAL A 83 -4.04 -6.03 25.03
N VAL A 84 -2.90 -6.59 24.66
CA VAL A 84 -1.81 -5.84 24.02
C VAL A 84 -1.98 -5.95 22.52
N CYS A 85 -2.20 -4.82 21.85
CA CYS A 85 -2.35 -4.75 20.41
C CYS A 85 -1.07 -4.21 19.77
N VAL A 86 -0.50 -4.92 18.79
CA VAL A 86 0.75 -4.51 18.13
C VAL A 86 0.57 -4.55 16.62
N TYR A 87 0.68 -3.40 15.97
CA TYR A 87 0.73 -3.30 14.51
C TYR A 87 2.18 -3.27 14.03
N ILE A 88 2.50 -4.09 13.03
CA ILE A 88 3.85 -4.22 12.47
C ILE A 88 3.77 -4.26 10.95
N ASN A 89 4.48 -3.34 10.28
CA ASN A 89 4.67 -3.38 8.83
C ASN A 89 5.82 -4.35 8.52
N CYS A 90 5.50 -5.43 7.80
CA CYS A 90 6.45 -6.49 7.45
C CYS A 90 7.37 -6.11 6.28
N GLN A 91 7.09 -5.06 5.54
CA GLN A 91 8.01 -4.50 4.55
C GLN A 91 9.22 -3.85 5.23
N ILE A 92 9.01 -3.23 6.41
CA ILE A 92 10.06 -2.58 7.20
C ILE A 92 10.76 -3.62 8.11
N HIS A 93 9.97 -4.49 8.74
CA HIS A 93 10.45 -5.47 9.73
C HIS A 93 10.28 -6.89 9.19
N THR A 94 11.26 -7.36 8.41
CA THR A 94 11.21 -8.66 7.72
C THR A 94 11.77 -9.83 8.54
N THR A 95 12.50 -9.54 9.64
CA THR A 95 13.18 -10.57 10.42
C THR A 95 12.42 -10.94 11.70
N ARG A 96 12.60 -12.19 12.14
CA ARG A 96 12.06 -12.68 13.43
C ARG A 96 12.46 -11.76 14.59
N PHE A 97 13.74 -11.36 14.67
CA PHE A 97 14.22 -10.43 15.68
C PHE A 97 13.54 -9.06 15.58
N GLY A 98 13.40 -8.51 14.36
CA GLY A 98 12.74 -7.22 14.14
C GLY A 98 11.28 -7.21 14.59
N ILE A 99 10.52 -8.25 14.23
CA ILE A 99 9.10 -8.40 14.64
C ILE A 99 8.98 -8.42 16.18
N PHE A 100 9.74 -9.29 16.85
CA PHE A 100 9.66 -9.41 18.31
C PHE A 100 10.25 -8.19 19.05
N SER A 101 11.15 -7.44 18.41
CA SER A 101 11.65 -6.17 18.94
C SER A 101 10.56 -5.09 18.93
N GLN A 102 9.66 -5.06 17.91
CA GLN A 102 8.51 -4.15 17.91
C GLN A 102 7.48 -4.53 18.99
N ILE A 103 7.23 -5.83 19.19
CA ILE A 103 6.39 -6.30 20.31
C ILE A 103 7.00 -5.86 21.65
N HIS A 104 8.31 -6.07 21.83
CA HIS A 104 9.02 -5.66 23.04
C HIS A 104 8.92 -4.14 23.25
N LYS A 105 9.13 -3.34 22.20
CA LYS A 105 8.97 -1.87 22.27
C LYS A 105 7.58 -1.46 22.73
N LYS A 106 6.54 -2.08 22.20
CA LYS A 106 5.15 -1.80 22.59
C LYS A 106 4.88 -2.13 24.07
N MET A 107 5.40 -3.25 24.55
CA MET A 107 5.15 -3.72 25.91
C MET A 107 6.00 -3.02 26.97
N PHE A 108 7.26 -2.68 26.66
CA PHE A 108 8.24 -2.18 27.62
C PHE A 108 8.77 -0.77 27.33
N GLY A 109 8.32 -0.13 26.24
CA GLY A 109 8.66 1.25 25.90
C GLY A 109 10.02 1.44 25.22
N HIS A 110 10.84 0.39 25.01
CA HIS A 110 12.16 0.49 24.41
C HIS A 110 12.46 -0.70 23.48
N ILE A 111 13.28 -0.45 22.45
CA ILE A 111 13.77 -1.49 21.55
C ILE A 111 14.94 -2.20 22.24
N PRO A 112 14.98 -3.55 22.23
CA PRO A 112 16.14 -4.28 22.75
C PRO A 112 17.38 -4.02 21.86
N PRO A 113 18.61 -4.07 22.42
CA PRO A 113 19.83 -3.95 21.64
C PRO A 113 19.91 -5.00 20.52
N GLU A 114 20.31 -4.60 19.33
CA GLU A 114 20.44 -5.49 18.16
C GLU A 114 21.54 -6.53 18.34
N THR A 115 22.58 -6.21 19.13
CA THR A 115 23.73 -7.07 19.39
C THR A 115 23.84 -7.43 20.86
N GLY A 116 24.33 -8.64 21.14
CA GLY A 116 24.60 -9.11 22.52
C GLY A 116 23.38 -9.65 23.28
N VAL A 117 22.15 -9.57 22.72
CA VAL A 117 20.96 -10.14 23.34
C VAL A 117 20.42 -11.26 22.43
N PRO A 118 20.43 -12.53 22.87
CA PRO A 118 19.86 -13.61 22.09
C PRO A 118 18.34 -13.44 21.95
N PHE A 119 17.80 -13.87 20.80
CA PHE A 119 16.36 -13.84 20.52
C PHE A 119 15.54 -14.49 21.65
N SER A 120 15.99 -15.64 22.19
CA SER A 120 15.30 -16.33 23.27
C SER A 120 15.02 -15.43 24.48
N ARG A 121 15.98 -14.59 24.87
CA ARG A 121 15.79 -13.67 26.00
C ARG A 121 14.69 -12.64 25.78
N ILE A 122 14.55 -12.13 24.53
CA ILE A 122 13.48 -11.19 24.17
C ILE A 122 12.14 -11.91 24.18
N TYR A 123 12.09 -13.08 23.57
CA TYR A 123 10.91 -13.93 23.52
C TYR A 123 10.42 -14.32 24.91
N ASP A 124 11.33 -14.87 25.77
CA ASP A 124 11.04 -15.25 27.13
C ASP A 124 10.47 -14.09 27.94
N LYS A 125 11.08 -12.90 27.82
CA LYS A 125 10.63 -11.70 28.54
C LYS A 125 9.22 -11.29 28.16
N ILE A 126 8.90 -11.32 26.85
CA ILE A 126 7.55 -11.03 26.34
C ILE A 126 6.55 -12.04 26.88
N MET A 127 6.84 -13.35 26.73
CA MET A 127 5.89 -14.41 27.07
C MET A 127 5.68 -14.51 28.60
N GLN A 128 6.72 -14.34 29.39
CA GLN A 128 6.62 -14.30 30.88
C GLN A 128 5.79 -13.10 31.36
N ASP A 129 5.93 -11.93 30.71
CA ASP A 129 5.13 -10.76 31.08
C ASP A 129 3.66 -10.96 30.76
N LEU A 130 3.35 -11.48 29.54
CA LEU A 130 1.98 -11.83 29.15
C LEU A 130 1.37 -12.86 30.12
N GLN A 131 2.13 -13.89 30.50
CA GLN A 131 1.71 -14.93 31.44
C GLN A 131 1.44 -14.36 32.83
N LYS A 132 2.40 -13.61 33.38
CA LYS A 132 2.34 -13.03 34.74
C LYS A 132 1.18 -12.05 34.89
N ASN A 133 0.93 -11.23 33.88
CA ASN A 133 -0.11 -10.18 33.88
C ASN A 133 -1.44 -10.66 33.30
N GLU A 134 -1.54 -11.95 32.93
CA GLU A 134 -2.73 -12.57 32.32
C GLU A 134 -3.23 -11.81 31.07
N LYS A 135 -2.31 -11.18 30.32
CA LYS A 135 -2.62 -10.41 29.11
C LYS A 135 -2.65 -11.31 27.88
N ALA A 136 -3.50 -10.96 26.93
CA ALA A 136 -3.48 -11.53 25.60
C ALA A 136 -2.72 -10.61 24.64
N LEU A 137 -2.03 -11.19 23.65
CA LEU A 137 -1.31 -10.47 22.61
C LEU A 137 -2.02 -10.68 21.26
N VAL A 138 -2.39 -9.59 20.64
CA VAL A 138 -2.93 -9.56 19.27
C VAL A 138 -1.96 -8.78 18.39
N ILE A 139 -1.37 -9.45 17.40
CA ILE A 139 -0.46 -8.79 16.45
C ILE A 139 -1.11 -8.67 15.10
N ALA A 140 -1.02 -7.50 14.48
CA ALA A 140 -1.33 -7.29 13.08
C ALA A 140 -0.02 -7.22 12.29
N LEU A 141 0.15 -8.16 11.39
CA LEU A 141 1.28 -8.22 10.46
C LEU A 141 0.79 -7.70 9.12
N ASP A 142 1.18 -6.48 8.77
CA ASP A 142 0.81 -5.86 7.50
C ASP A 142 1.84 -6.20 6.43
N ASP A 143 1.38 -6.43 5.19
CA ASP A 143 2.19 -6.87 4.07
C ASP A 143 2.99 -8.16 4.35
N VAL A 144 2.31 -9.19 4.87
CA VAL A 144 2.90 -10.48 5.27
C VAL A 144 3.66 -11.18 4.14
N ASN A 145 3.33 -10.90 2.87
CA ASN A 145 4.05 -11.40 1.71
C ASN A 145 5.57 -11.20 1.80
N TYR A 146 6.06 -10.12 2.40
CA TYR A 146 7.50 -9.88 2.61
C TYR A 146 8.14 -10.90 3.57
N LEU A 147 7.39 -11.40 4.55
CA LEU A 147 7.89 -12.46 5.44
C LEU A 147 8.04 -13.81 4.72
N PHE A 148 7.21 -14.08 3.70
CA PHE A 148 7.37 -15.27 2.87
C PHE A 148 8.58 -15.18 1.96
N GLN A 149 8.80 -14.03 1.33
CA GLN A 149 9.97 -13.78 0.49
C GLN A 149 11.29 -13.97 1.24
N THR A 150 11.31 -13.62 2.53
CA THR A 150 12.49 -13.79 3.41
C THR A 150 12.52 -15.11 4.16
N ASN A 151 11.58 -16.04 3.92
CA ASN A 151 11.43 -17.32 4.60
C ASN A 151 11.28 -17.24 6.14
N ASN A 152 10.81 -16.10 6.66
CA ASN A 152 10.63 -15.89 8.08
C ASN A 152 9.20 -16.15 8.57
N ALA A 153 8.19 -16.16 7.68
CA ALA A 153 6.79 -16.29 8.04
C ALA A 153 6.50 -17.49 8.91
N ASN A 154 6.89 -18.70 8.51
CA ASN A 154 6.62 -19.93 9.25
C ASN A 154 7.18 -19.91 10.68
N LYS A 155 8.40 -19.38 10.87
CA LYS A 155 9.02 -19.30 12.20
C LYS A 155 8.29 -18.31 13.10
N ILE A 156 7.92 -17.14 12.59
CA ILE A 156 7.23 -16.10 13.35
C ILE A 156 5.83 -16.59 13.75
N PHE A 157 5.09 -17.16 12.81
CA PHE A 157 3.76 -17.70 13.09
C PHE A 157 3.82 -18.87 14.09
N TYR A 158 4.79 -19.76 13.95
CA TYR A 158 5.00 -20.89 14.86
C TYR A 158 5.28 -20.39 16.29
N ASP A 159 6.23 -19.48 16.47
CA ASP A 159 6.59 -18.93 17.78
C ASP A 159 5.40 -18.27 18.47
N MET A 160 4.61 -17.52 17.72
CA MET A 160 3.45 -16.84 18.26
C MET A 160 2.31 -17.79 18.61
N LEU A 161 1.94 -18.66 17.70
CA LEU A 161 0.71 -19.46 17.81
C LEU A 161 0.88 -20.68 18.73
N ARG A 162 2.13 -21.13 18.96
CA ARG A 162 2.46 -22.22 19.87
C ARG A 162 3.15 -21.79 21.16
N ALA A 163 3.17 -20.50 21.45
CA ALA A 163 3.74 -19.98 22.70
C ALA A 163 3.15 -20.65 23.95
N TYR A 164 1.89 -21.08 23.91
CA TYR A 164 1.20 -21.76 25.00
C TYR A 164 1.81 -23.13 25.38
N GLU A 165 2.57 -23.75 24.48
CA GLU A 165 3.23 -25.04 24.75
C GLU A 165 4.38 -24.89 25.77
N GLU A 166 5.11 -23.78 25.70
CA GLU A 166 6.22 -23.44 26.58
C GLU A 166 5.81 -22.53 27.74
N TYR A 167 4.83 -21.64 27.48
CA TYR A 167 4.29 -20.69 28.48
C TYR A 167 2.77 -20.93 28.67
N PRO A 168 2.40 -21.89 29.54
CA PRO A 168 1.00 -22.24 29.76
C PRO A 168 0.15 -21.02 30.16
N GLY A 169 -0.99 -20.85 29.49
CA GLY A 169 -1.89 -19.74 29.75
C GLY A 169 -1.65 -18.48 28.89
N VAL A 170 -0.54 -18.39 28.14
CA VAL A 170 -0.30 -17.31 27.18
C VAL A 170 -1.27 -17.43 26.02
N LYS A 171 -1.86 -16.31 25.64
CA LYS A 171 -2.90 -16.19 24.60
C LYS A 171 -2.45 -15.22 23.54
N THR A 172 -2.30 -15.72 22.33
CA THR A 172 -1.83 -14.93 21.19
C THR A 172 -2.74 -15.13 19.99
N SER A 173 -2.85 -14.13 19.14
CA SER A 173 -3.43 -14.25 17.82
C SER A 173 -2.70 -13.37 16.81
N ILE A 174 -2.84 -13.73 15.54
CA ILE A 174 -2.26 -13.04 14.40
C ILE A 174 -3.37 -12.59 13.48
N PHE A 175 -3.34 -11.31 13.11
CA PHE A 175 -4.09 -10.72 12.03
C PHE A 175 -3.11 -10.52 10.87
N ALA A 176 -3.17 -11.40 9.88
CA ALA A 176 -2.32 -11.35 8.69
C ALA A 176 -3.01 -10.49 7.62
N ILE A 177 -2.39 -9.37 7.25
CA ILE A 177 -2.92 -8.44 6.26
C ILE A 177 -2.19 -8.64 4.93
N LEU A 178 -2.96 -8.80 3.86
CA LEU A 178 -2.48 -9.18 2.54
C LEU A 178 -3.25 -8.47 1.44
N SER A 179 -2.56 -8.24 0.33
CA SER A 179 -3.17 -7.70 -0.88
C SER A 179 -3.63 -8.79 -1.84
N ASP A 180 -3.13 -10.04 -1.71
CA ASP A 180 -3.38 -11.14 -2.64
C ASP A 180 -3.82 -12.44 -1.92
N LEU A 181 -4.63 -13.25 -2.64
CA LEU A 181 -5.23 -14.52 -2.16
C LEU A 181 -4.30 -15.75 -2.27
N GLU A 182 -3.22 -15.67 -3.03
CA GLU A 182 -2.30 -16.81 -3.25
C GLU A 182 -1.57 -17.28 -1.98
N PHE A 183 -1.66 -16.49 -0.95
CA PHE A 183 -1.06 -16.68 0.37
C PHE A 183 -1.46 -17.99 1.09
N LYS A 184 -2.70 -18.49 0.93
CA LYS A 184 -3.21 -19.65 1.68
C LYS A 184 -2.37 -20.92 1.56
N TYR A 185 -1.57 -21.02 0.51
CA TYR A 185 -0.78 -22.21 0.18
C TYR A 185 0.70 -22.11 0.59
N ALA A 186 1.09 -20.98 1.18
CA ALA A 186 2.51 -20.69 1.47
C ALA A 186 2.98 -21.16 2.86
N PHE A 187 2.07 -21.57 3.77
CA PHE A 187 2.44 -22.04 5.10
C PHE A 187 2.77 -23.53 5.16
N ASP A 188 3.72 -23.87 6.01
CA ASP A 188 4.02 -25.26 6.38
C ASP A 188 2.85 -25.92 7.11
N LYS A 189 2.78 -27.26 7.06
CA LYS A 189 1.74 -28.05 7.74
C LYS A 189 1.64 -27.71 9.24
N ASN A 190 2.76 -27.48 9.92
CA ASN A 190 2.79 -27.17 11.35
C ASN A 190 2.13 -25.84 11.71
N VAL A 191 2.20 -24.85 10.83
CA VAL A 191 1.54 -23.55 10.98
C VAL A 191 0.07 -23.68 10.60
N ASN A 192 -0.24 -24.34 9.49
CA ASN A 192 -1.62 -24.54 9.02
C ASN A 192 -2.53 -25.26 10.03
N THR A 193 -1.98 -26.11 10.91
CA THR A 193 -2.76 -26.78 11.96
C THR A 193 -3.20 -25.85 13.11
N VAL A 194 -2.52 -24.75 13.32
CA VAL A 194 -2.77 -23.79 14.42
C VAL A 194 -3.25 -22.44 13.95
N PHE A 195 -2.90 -22.05 12.72
CA PHE A 195 -3.39 -20.84 12.08
C PHE A 195 -4.69 -21.13 11.31
N ILE A 196 -5.80 -21.09 12.03
CA ILE A 196 -7.16 -21.23 11.48
C ILE A 196 -7.79 -19.84 11.56
N PRO A 197 -7.60 -18.99 10.55
CA PRO A 197 -8.06 -17.61 10.60
C PRO A 197 -9.50 -17.44 10.14
N GLN A 198 -10.17 -16.43 10.69
CA GLN A 198 -11.36 -15.85 10.07
C GLN A 198 -10.93 -14.99 8.88
N GLU A 199 -11.60 -15.13 7.74
CA GLU A 199 -11.36 -14.27 6.58
C GLU A 199 -12.21 -13.00 6.68
N ILE A 200 -11.54 -11.86 6.49
CA ILE A 200 -12.16 -10.53 6.48
C ILE A 200 -11.76 -9.85 5.18
N THR A 201 -12.71 -9.72 4.26
CA THR A 201 -12.46 -9.15 2.93
C THR A 201 -12.82 -7.68 2.90
N PHE A 202 -11.90 -6.88 2.35
CA PHE A 202 -12.05 -5.46 2.08
C PHE A 202 -12.29 -5.27 0.57
N PRO A 203 -13.52 -5.04 0.13
CA PRO A 203 -13.81 -4.76 -1.27
C PRO A 203 -13.25 -3.39 -1.68
N LEU A 204 -13.11 -3.16 -2.98
CA LEU A 204 -12.87 -1.82 -3.51
C LEU A 204 -14.00 -0.89 -3.06
N TYR A 205 -13.69 0.39 -2.92
CA TYR A 205 -14.70 1.41 -2.68
C TYR A 205 -15.50 1.67 -3.96
N SER A 206 -16.81 1.88 -3.81
CA SER A 206 -17.66 2.41 -4.86
C SER A 206 -17.35 3.89 -5.13
N TYR A 207 -17.80 4.42 -6.26
CA TYR A 207 -17.65 5.84 -6.58
C TYR A 207 -18.19 6.76 -5.47
N SER A 208 -19.39 6.49 -4.96
CA SER A 208 -20.00 7.29 -3.91
C SER A 208 -19.23 7.24 -2.59
N GLU A 209 -18.68 6.08 -2.23
CA GLU A 209 -17.83 5.96 -1.03
C GLU A 209 -16.52 6.73 -1.18
N ILE A 210 -15.90 6.70 -2.37
CA ILE A 210 -14.69 7.49 -2.69
C ILE A 210 -14.99 8.97 -2.57
N GLU A 211 -16.08 9.44 -3.19
CA GLU A 211 -16.49 10.84 -3.14
C GLU A 211 -16.71 11.32 -1.70
N ASP A 212 -17.44 10.55 -0.89
CA ASP A 212 -17.68 10.89 0.51
C ASP A 212 -16.39 10.93 1.34
N ILE A 213 -15.47 9.97 1.14
CA ILE A 213 -14.17 9.95 1.83
C ILE A 213 -13.33 11.16 1.43
N LEU A 214 -13.27 11.50 0.14
CA LEU A 214 -12.51 12.66 -0.35
C LEU A 214 -13.13 13.97 0.14
N ARG A 215 -14.46 14.06 0.19
CA ARG A 215 -15.20 15.20 0.76
C ARG A 215 -14.89 15.39 2.24
N ASP A 216 -14.86 14.32 3.03
CA ASP A 216 -14.49 14.40 4.44
C ASP A 216 -13.02 14.80 4.64
N ARG A 217 -12.12 14.32 3.78
CA ARG A 217 -10.71 14.74 3.76
C ARG A 217 -10.56 16.22 3.39
N ALA A 218 -11.27 16.67 2.36
CA ALA A 218 -11.25 18.07 1.94
C ALA A 218 -11.78 19.01 3.04
N LYS A 219 -12.85 18.63 3.73
CA LYS A 219 -13.37 19.40 4.87
C LYS A 219 -12.41 19.47 6.05
N ALA A 220 -11.63 18.42 6.28
CA ALA A 220 -10.62 18.42 7.33
C ALA A 220 -9.37 19.21 6.95
N GLY A 221 -8.99 19.19 5.66
CA GLY A 221 -7.74 19.73 5.19
C GLY A 221 -7.80 21.14 4.66
N PHE A 222 -8.89 21.58 4.04
CA PHE A 222 -9.05 22.89 3.44
C PHE A 222 -9.93 23.82 4.25
N PHE A 223 -9.71 25.13 4.12
CA PHE A 223 -10.68 26.11 4.56
C PHE A 223 -11.98 26.05 3.75
N PRO A 224 -13.12 26.49 4.29
CA PRO A 224 -14.39 26.51 3.57
C PRO A 224 -14.31 27.27 2.24
N ASN A 225 -14.98 26.72 1.20
CA ASN A 225 -15.05 27.26 -0.16
C ASN A 225 -13.72 27.23 -0.98
N VAL A 226 -12.69 26.55 -0.51
CA VAL A 226 -11.44 26.37 -1.26
C VAL A 226 -11.61 25.35 -2.40
N LEU A 227 -12.32 24.26 -2.15
CA LEU A 227 -12.55 23.18 -3.14
C LEU A 227 -14.01 23.22 -3.61
N PRO A 228 -14.28 23.59 -4.87
CA PRO A 228 -15.60 23.48 -5.48
C PRO A 228 -16.06 22.02 -5.63
N ASP A 229 -17.37 21.80 -5.56
CA ASP A 229 -17.95 20.45 -5.65
C ASP A 229 -17.67 19.76 -7.00
N ASP A 230 -17.70 20.51 -8.11
CA ASP A 230 -17.42 19.99 -9.45
C ASP A 230 -15.96 19.51 -9.62
N ILE A 231 -15.02 20.14 -8.94
CA ILE A 231 -13.61 19.69 -8.91
C ILE A 231 -13.46 18.46 -8.03
N LEU A 232 -14.14 18.41 -6.88
CA LEU A 232 -14.17 17.22 -6.02
C LEU A 232 -14.72 16.00 -6.78
N GLU A 233 -15.81 16.16 -7.54
CA GLU A 233 -16.39 15.11 -8.37
C GLU A 233 -15.40 14.59 -9.43
N GLN A 234 -14.62 15.49 -10.05
CA GLN A 234 -13.58 15.11 -11.03
C GLN A 234 -12.45 14.33 -10.37
N ILE A 235 -11.98 14.76 -9.18
CA ILE A 235 -10.96 14.03 -8.42
C ILE A 235 -11.51 12.65 -8.01
N ALA A 236 -12.78 12.56 -7.59
CA ALA A 236 -13.42 11.30 -7.22
C ALA A 236 -13.54 10.34 -8.41
N MET A 237 -13.93 10.84 -9.58
CA MET A 237 -14.02 10.05 -10.81
C MET A 237 -12.66 9.52 -11.22
N TYR A 238 -11.64 10.38 -11.28
CA TYR A 238 -10.27 9.97 -11.58
C TYR A 238 -9.75 8.90 -10.61
N THR A 239 -10.05 9.07 -9.31
CA THR A 239 -9.69 8.12 -8.26
C THR A 239 -10.36 6.77 -8.45
N PHE A 240 -11.66 6.77 -8.78
CA PHE A 240 -12.44 5.56 -9.03
C PHE A 240 -11.92 4.77 -10.25
N GLU A 241 -11.61 5.46 -11.34
CA GLU A 241 -11.07 4.85 -12.56
C GLU A 241 -9.67 4.22 -12.35
N ASN A 242 -8.85 4.82 -11.47
CA ASN A 242 -7.54 4.29 -11.12
C ASN A 242 -7.57 3.23 -9.99
N GLY A 243 -8.68 3.13 -9.26
CA GLY A 243 -8.89 2.11 -8.21
C GLY A 243 -8.04 2.29 -6.95
N ASP A 244 -7.40 3.45 -6.75
CA ASP A 244 -6.55 3.73 -5.56
C ASP A 244 -6.95 5.05 -4.88
N LEU A 245 -7.56 4.94 -3.69
CA LEU A 245 -7.99 6.10 -2.90
C LEU A 245 -6.83 7.03 -2.51
N ARG A 246 -5.61 6.52 -2.38
CA ARG A 246 -4.42 7.34 -2.07
C ARG A 246 -4.13 8.34 -3.19
N THR A 247 -4.39 7.95 -4.43
CA THR A 247 -4.28 8.83 -5.60
C THR A 247 -5.19 10.05 -5.44
N GLY A 248 -6.46 9.85 -5.05
CA GLY A 248 -7.39 10.96 -4.82
C GLY A 248 -6.98 11.88 -3.68
N ILE A 249 -6.51 11.32 -2.57
CA ILE A 249 -6.01 12.10 -1.44
C ILE A 249 -4.77 12.92 -1.86
N ASN A 250 -3.86 12.32 -2.63
CA ASN A 250 -2.69 13.03 -3.15
C ASN A 250 -3.07 14.14 -4.14
N LEU A 251 -4.08 13.90 -5.00
CA LEU A 251 -4.60 14.93 -5.90
C LEU A 251 -5.19 16.11 -5.14
N LEU A 252 -5.94 15.89 -4.06
CA LEU A 252 -6.43 16.99 -3.20
C LEU A 252 -5.26 17.85 -2.71
N LYS A 253 -4.22 17.22 -2.15
CA LYS A 253 -3.03 17.92 -1.66
C LYS A 253 -2.31 18.68 -2.77
N SER A 254 -2.11 18.04 -3.92
CA SER A 254 -1.40 18.62 -5.07
C SER A 254 -2.15 19.81 -5.67
N CYS A 255 -3.47 19.71 -5.81
CA CYS A 255 -4.31 20.80 -6.30
C CYS A 255 -4.22 22.02 -5.36
N GLY A 256 -4.26 21.79 -4.04
CA GLY A 256 -4.08 22.87 -3.06
C GLY A 256 -2.73 23.54 -3.16
N ASN A 257 -1.64 22.78 -3.23
CA ASN A 257 -0.29 23.32 -3.38
C ASN A 257 -0.12 24.13 -4.67
N ILE A 258 -0.68 23.66 -5.79
CA ILE A 258 -0.62 24.37 -7.08
C ILE A 258 -1.43 25.66 -6.99
N ALA A 259 -2.62 25.64 -6.39
CA ALA A 259 -3.46 26.81 -6.21
C ALA A 259 -2.77 27.88 -5.33
N GLU A 260 -2.08 27.47 -4.26
CA GLU A 260 -1.27 28.37 -3.44
C GLU A 260 -0.11 28.98 -4.24
N ALA A 261 0.60 28.17 -5.05
CA ALA A 261 1.68 28.66 -5.90
C ALA A 261 1.20 29.69 -6.94
N ASP A 262 -0.02 29.54 -7.46
CA ASP A 262 -0.67 30.45 -8.39
C ASP A 262 -1.36 31.64 -7.65
N ALA A 263 -1.20 31.76 -6.32
CA ALA A 263 -1.85 32.75 -5.45
C ALA A 263 -3.39 32.80 -5.62
N SER A 264 -3.99 31.67 -5.90
CA SER A 264 -5.44 31.50 -6.02
C SER A 264 -6.06 31.31 -4.64
N ARG A 265 -7.33 31.73 -4.46
CA ARG A 265 -8.10 31.51 -3.24
C ARG A 265 -9.00 30.28 -3.30
N GLU A 266 -9.09 29.67 -4.48
CA GLU A 266 -9.89 28.47 -4.71
C GLU A 266 -9.16 27.55 -5.70
N ILE A 267 -9.47 26.24 -5.62
CA ILE A 267 -8.96 25.23 -6.54
C ILE A 267 -9.82 25.26 -7.80
N THR A 268 -9.16 25.42 -8.96
CA THR A 268 -9.82 25.47 -10.28
C THR A 268 -9.55 24.20 -11.07
N ARG A 269 -10.26 24.05 -12.21
CA ARG A 269 -10.01 22.99 -13.17
C ARG A 269 -8.57 22.96 -13.66
N GLU A 270 -7.97 24.13 -13.90
CA GLU A 270 -6.56 24.21 -14.34
C GLU A 270 -5.59 23.63 -13.31
N HIS A 271 -5.83 23.86 -12.02
CA HIS A 271 -5.01 23.28 -10.94
C HIS A 271 -5.16 21.75 -10.90
N PHE A 272 -6.37 21.24 -11.12
CA PHE A 272 -6.61 19.80 -11.21
C PHE A 272 -5.88 19.18 -12.42
N ASP A 273 -5.99 19.78 -13.60
CA ASP A 273 -5.33 19.27 -14.81
C ASP A 273 -3.80 19.25 -14.62
N LYS A 274 -3.19 20.32 -14.07
CA LYS A 274 -1.75 20.38 -13.70
C LYS A 274 -1.36 19.30 -12.69
N ALA A 275 -2.21 19.05 -11.69
CA ALA A 275 -1.94 18.02 -10.68
C ALA A 275 -1.97 16.61 -11.27
N VAL A 276 -2.91 16.31 -12.17
CA VAL A 276 -3.00 15.04 -12.90
C VAL A 276 -1.78 14.84 -13.80
N ASP A 277 -1.38 15.86 -14.56
CA ASP A 277 -0.20 15.80 -15.44
C ASP A 277 1.08 15.52 -14.64
N SER A 278 1.25 16.19 -13.50
CA SER A 278 2.38 15.97 -12.60
C SER A 278 2.39 14.54 -12.05
N LEU A 279 1.23 14.00 -11.67
CA LEU A 279 1.09 12.64 -11.15
C LEU A 279 1.40 11.59 -12.21
N ILE A 280 0.93 11.80 -13.44
CA ILE A 280 1.24 10.93 -14.60
C ILE A 280 2.76 10.94 -14.85
N SER A 281 3.39 12.12 -14.86
CA SER A 281 4.82 12.27 -15.09
C SER A 281 5.66 11.55 -14.03
N ILE A 282 5.28 11.66 -12.75
CA ILE A 282 5.95 10.94 -11.66
C ILE A 282 5.82 9.42 -11.83
N ASN A 283 4.62 8.92 -12.10
CA ASN A 283 4.36 7.49 -12.29
C ASN A 283 5.17 6.92 -13.47
N ILE A 284 5.25 7.66 -14.59
CA ILE A 284 6.05 7.27 -15.75
C ILE A 284 7.53 7.22 -15.36
N SER A 285 8.06 8.24 -14.69
CA SER A 285 9.46 8.30 -14.24
C SER A 285 9.81 7.13 -13.32
N GLU A 286 8.98 6.83 -12.34
CA GLU A 286 9.19 5.70 -11.42
C GLU A 286 9.15 4.36 -12.16
N THR A 287 8.22 4.20 -13.09
CA THR A 287 8.10 3.00 -13.91
C THR A 287 9.34 2.80 -14.78
N ILE A 288 9.80 3.86 -15.46
CA ILE A 288 11.02 3.84 -16.28
C ILE A 288 12.24 3.45 -15.42
N ASN A 289 12.39 4.03 -14.24
CA ASN A 289 13.50 3.74 -13.32
C ASN A 289 13.47 2.30 -12.76
N SER A 290 12.33 1.63 -12.79
CA SER A 290 12.17 0.24 -12.35
C SER A 290 12.48 -0.80 -13.42
N LEU A 291 12.69 -0.38 -14.67
CA LEU A 291 12.97 -1.28 -15.80
C LEU A 291 14.39 -1.85 -15.72
N ASP A 292 14.54 -3.12 -16.09
CA ASP A 292 15.85 -3.72 -16.29
C ASP A 292 16.52 -3.24 -17.59
N GLU A 293 17.81 -3.56 -17.78
CA GLU A 293 18.59 -3.12 -18.95
C GLU A 293 17.97 -3.56 -20.29
N SER A 294 17.39 -4.76 -20.34
CA SER A 294 16.76 -5.31 -21.55
C SER A 294 15.43 -4.62 -21.84
N GLU A 295 14.66 -4.32 -20.80
CA GLU A 295 13.40 -3.60 -20.87
C GLU A 295 13.61 -2.15 -21.29
N MET A 296 14.61 -1.49 -20.70
CA MET A 296 15.05 -0.15 -21.07
C MET A 296 15.54 -0.10 -22.52
N SER A 297 16.28 -1.11 -22.98
CA SER A 297 16.77 -1.17 -24.36
C SER A 297 15.64 -1.28 -25.37
N LEU A 298 14.57 -2.03 -25.05
CA LEU A 298 13.38 -2.08 -25.92
C LEU A 298 12.61 -0.77 -25.89
N LEU A 299 12.45 -0.14 -24.73
CA LEU A 299 11.76 1.15 -24.60
C LEU A 299 12.46 2.24 -25.43
N LYS A 300 13.79 2.36 -25.32
CA LYS A 300 14.60 3.26 -26.14
C LYS A 300 14.49 2.98 -27.63
N LEU A 301 14.46 1.70 -28.01
CA LEU A 301 14.28 1.32 -29.39
C LEU A 301 12.92 1.79 -29.94
N ILE A 302 11.85 1.69 -29.13
CA ILE A 302 10.52 2.17 -29.49
C ILE A 302 10.52 3.71 -29.57
N ALA A 303 11.21 4.40 -28.67
CA ALA A 303 11.34 5.85 -28.64
C ALA A 303 12.10 6.41 -29.86
N ASP A 304 13.22 5.78 -30.22
CA ASP A 304 14.07 6.18 -31.36
C ASP A 304 13.35 6.17 -32.71
N TYR A 305 12.23 5.49 -32.81
CA TYR A 305 11.48 5.26 -34.06
C TYR A 305 10.15 6.01 -34.16
N ASP A 306 10.00 7.14 -33.48
CA ASP A 306 8.80 8.03 -33.56
C ASP A 306 7.45 7.32 -33.30
N GLY A 307 7.45 6.18 -32.64
CA GLY A 307 6.23 5.52 -32.17
C GLY A 307 5.38 4.80 -33.24
N VAL A 308 5.82 4.73 -34.49
CA VAL A 308 5.05 4.10 -35.59
C VAL A 308 5.82 2.93 -36.21
N TYR A 309 5.91 1.79 -35.46
CA TYR A 309 6.49 0.57 -36.00
C TYR A 309 5.61 -0.64 -35.76
N THR A 310 5.64 -1.54 -36.76
CA THR A 310 5.05 -2.86 -36.57
C THR A 310 5.90 -3.70 -35.64
N SER A 311 5.27 -4.46 -34.77
CA SER A 311 5.96 -5.37 -33.83
C SER A 311 6.96 -6.32 -34.52
N GLY A 312 6.76 -6.65 -35.81
CA GLY A 312 7.64 -7.52 -36.59
C GLY A 312 8.98 -6.89 -36.90
N GLU A 313 9.03 -5.60 -37.24
CA GLU A 313 10.24 -4.86 -37.56
C GLU A 313 11.09 -4.67 -36.30
N LEU A 314 10.47 -4.30 -35.19
CA LEU A 314 11.15 -4.09 -33.90
C LEU A 314 11.75 -5.38 -33.33
N VAL A 315 11.15 -6.55 -33.58
CA VAL A 315 11.71 -7.84 -33.14
C VAL A 315 13.09 -8.08 -33.75
N GLU A 316 13.24 -7.85 -35.06
CA GLU A 316 14.52 -8.13 -35.72
C GLU A 316 15.62 -7.15 -35.26
N ILE A 317 15.29 -5.86 -35.15
CA ILE A 317 16.23 -4.84 -34.66
C ILE A 317 16.63 -5.11 -33.20
N PHE A 318 15.67 -5.50 -32.36
CA PHE A 318 15.93 -5.84 -30.94
C PHE A 318 16.87 -7.04 -30.81
N LYS A 319 16.66 -8.07 -31.65
CA LYS A 319 17.55 -9.24 -31.68
C LYS A 319 18.97 -8.86 -32.10
N GLU A 320 19.12 -8.03 -33.12
CA GLU A 320 20.45 -7.58 -33.59
C GLU A 320 21.16 -6.74 -32.51
N LYS A 321 20.46 -5.84 -31.83
CA LYS A 321 21.06 -4.97 -30.80
C LYS A 321 21.38 -5.70 -29.48
N THR A 322 20.53 -6.64 -29.04
CA THR A 322 20.64 -7.24 -27.69
C THR A 322 21.05 -8.72 -27.70
N GLY A 323 21.02 -9.40 -28.82
CA GLY A 323 21.23 -10.85 -28.93
C GLY A 323 20.05 -11.68 -28.33
N SER A 324 18.95 -11.02 -27.97
CA SER A 324 17.82 -11.66 -27.27
C SER A 324 16.88 -12.39 -28.23
N SER A 325 16.13 -13.38 -27.72
CA SER A 325 15.16 -14.16 -28.50
C SER A 325 13.84 -13.39 -28.75
N ALA A 326 13.09 -13.81 -29.80
CA ALA A 326 11.72 -13.29 -30.03
C ALA A 326 10.78 -13.53 -28.85
N SER A 327 10.99 -14.59 -28.08
CA SER A 327 10.21 -14.87 -26.87
C SER A 327 10.49 -13.83 -25.78
N SER A 328 11.76 -13.43 -25.57
CA SER A 328 12.14 -12.36 -24.65
C SER A 328 11.53 -11.02 -25.07
N TYR A 329 11.58 -10.70 -26.36
CA TYR A 329 10.94 -9.50 -26.91
C TYR A 329 9.43 -9.44 -26.56
N ASN A 330 8.69 -10.51 -26.85
CA ASN A 330 7.25 -10.54 -26.58
C ASN A 330 6.93 -10.43 -25.08
N ARG A 331 7.73 -11.04 -24.22
CA ARG A 331 7.60 -10.92 -22.76
C ARG A 331 7.82 -9.47 -22.30
N ILE A 332 8.88 -8.82 -22.80
CA ILE A 332 9.19 -7.43 -22.45
C ILE A 332 8.14 -6.48 -22.99
N LEU A 333 7.72 -6.65 -24.26
CA LEU A 333 6.66 -5.83 -24.85
C LEU A 333 5.36 -5.92 -24.05
N GLY A 334 4.96 -7.13 -23.64
CA GLY A 334 3.80 -7.33 -22.78
C GLY A 334 3.95 -6.69 -21.40
N LYS A 335 5.18 -6.65 -20.83
CA LYS A 335 5.45 -5.95 -19.57
C LYS A 335 5.32 -4.43 -19.75
N LEU A 336 5.91 -3.85 -20.81
CA LEU A 336 5.82 -2.41 -21.08
C LEU A 336 4.36 -1.96 -21.31
N GLU A 337 3.55 -2.79 -21.98
CA GLU A 337 2.11 -2.56 -22.12
C GLU A 337 1.38 -2.67 -20.78
N PHE A 338 1.67 -3.70 -19.98
CA PHE A 338 1.09 -3.90 -18.65
C PHE A 338 1.38 -2.73 -17.70
N VAL A 339 2.61 -2.21 -17.70
CA VAL A 339 2.98 -1.03 -16.89
C VAL A 339 2.59 0.29 -17.55
N ARG A 340 1.82 0.26 -18.64
CA ARG A 340 1.23 1.42 -19.32
C ARG A 340 2.23 2.44 -19.87
N LEU A 341 3.43 2.01 -20.23
CA LEU A 341 4.38 2.86 -20.96
C LEU A 341 4.10 2.90 -22.47
N ILE A 342 3.46 1.86 -22.99
CA ILE A 342 3.06 1.75 -24.40
C ILE A 342 1.62 1.25 -24.52
N ASP A 343 1.00 1.53 -25.66
CA ASP A 343 -0.23 0.87 -26.13
C ASP A 343 0.09 0.03 -27.36
N THR A 344 -0.62 -1.11 -27.53
CA THR A 344 -0.52 -1.91 -28.75
C THR A 344 -1.88 -2.01 -29.43
N LYS A 345 -1.93 -1.75 -30.75
CA LYS A 345 -3.14 -1.90 -31.58
C LYS A 345 -2.93 -2.94 -32.66
N TYR A 346 -3.86 -3.88 -32.80
CA TYR A 346 -3.83 -4.82 -33.91
C TYR A 346 -4.21 -4.13 -35.22
N THR A 347 -3.31 -4.17 -36.20
CA THR A 347 -3.52 -3.54 -37.54
C THR A 347 -4.12 -4.50 -38.55
N GLY A 348 -4.54 -5.72 -38.13
CA GLY A 348 -5.10 -6.74 -39.00
C GLY A 348 -4.07 -7.73 -39.56
N LYS A 349 -4.49 -8.64 -40.47
CA LYS A 349 -3.59 -9.62 -41.08
C LYS A 349 -2.69 -8.92 -42.10
N GLY A 350 -1.43 -8.67 -41.69
CA GLY A 350 -0.37 -8.27 -42.61
C GLY A 350 0.11 -9.43 -43.48
N VAL A 351 1.03 -9.14 -44.42
CA VAL A 351 1.57 -10.12 -45.40
C VAL A 351 2.31 -11.30 -44.74
N LYS A 352 2.64 -11.22 -43.43
CA LYS A 352 3.32 -12.25 -42.61
C LYS A 352 2.78 -12.34 -41.19
N GLY A 353 1.48 -12.41 -40.96
CA GLY A 353 0.92 -12.64 -39.61
C GLY A 353 0.21 -11.43 -39.00
N ASN A 354 -0.19 -11.55 -37.71
CA ASN A 354 -0.82 -10.44 -36.97
C ASN A 354 0.25 -9.39 -36.62
N SER A 355 0.12 -8.20 -37.20
CA SER A 355 0.98 -7.04 -36.88
C SER A 355 0.33 -6.18 -35.82
N ARG A 356 1.14 -5.64 -34.90
CA ARG A 356 0.71 -4.67 -33.88
C ARG A 356 1.43 -3.35 -34.13
N GLU A 357 0.69 -2.28 -34.08
CA GLU A 357 1.21 -0.92 -33.97
C GLU A 357 1.53 -0.65 -32.50
N ILE A 358 2.70 -0.08 -32.21
CA ILE A 358 3.17 0.21 -30.84
C ILE A 358 3.23 1.73 -30.71
N ILE A 359 2.56 2.27 -29.69
CA ILE A 359 2.41 3.72 -29.48
C ILE A 359 2.93 4.02 -28.07
N LEU A 360 3.86 4.96 -27.93
CA LEU A 360 4.29 5.48 -26.64
C LEU A 360 3.18 6.29 -25.97
N ARG A 361 3.05 6.19 -24.66
CA ARG A 361 2.09 6.95 -23.85
C ARG A 361 2.66 8.25 -23.28
N PHE A 362 3.90 8.57 -23.57
CA PHE A 362 4.60 9.75 -23.08
C PHE A 362 5.57 10.27 -24.15
N ASN A 363 6.04 11.51 -23.97
CA ASN A 363 7.08 12.06 -24.83
C ASN A 363 8.46 11.63 -24.32
N PRO A 364 9.28 10.90 -25.13
CA PRO A 364 10.60 10.41 -24.71
C PRO A 364 11.56 11.51 -24.26
N ASP A 365 11.49 12.69 -24.88
CA ASP A 365 12.37 13.82 -24.57
C ASP A 365 12.23 14.30 -23.11
N ASP A 366 11.04 14.16 -22.53
CA ASP A 366 10.75 14.57 -21.15
C ASP A 366 11.45 13.68 -20.10
N TYR A 367 11.92 12.49 -20.52
CA TYR A 367 12.48 11.46 -19.63
C TYR A 367 13.91 11.04 -19.99
N ASN A 368 14.56 11.73 -20.92
CA ASN A 368 15.92 11.42 -21.42
C ASN A 368 16.06 9.98 -21.96
N ILE A 369 15.05 9.52 -22.69
CA ILE A 369 15.00 8.19 -23.31
C ILE A 369 15.35 8.28 -24.79
#